data_1cbf02453f89efbffac069ba616a5415
#
_entry.id   1cbf02453f89efbffac069ba616a5415
#
_cell.length_a   1.000
_cell.length_b   1.000
_cell.length_c   1.000
_cell.angle_alpha   90.00
_cell.angle_beta   90.00
_cell.angle_gamma   90.00
#
_symmetry.space_group_name_H-M   'P 1'
#
loop_
_entity.id
_entity.type
_entity.pdbx_description
1 polymer ?
#
loop_
_entity_poly.entity_id
_entity_poly.type
_entity_poly.pdbx_seq_one_letter_code
_entity_poly.pdbx_strand_id
1 'polypeptide(L)'
;MGKLFPDRNWVEDEPTEQYMRDIMRLYFEEVNELNAKKNMAAGVRARKYLLELHHLCKKRRREILEQKREYKYRVHPSWEREGYADDN
;
A
#
# COMPACT_ATOMS: atom_id res chain seq x y z
N MET A 1 -8.57 15.28 -7.28
CA MET A 1 -8.56 14.78 -7.20
C MET A 1 -8.53 13.88 -6.98
N GLY A 2 -8.46 13.79 -6.93
CA GLY A 2 -8.01 12.96 -6.59
C GLY A 2 -8.64 11.76 -6.36
N LYS A 3 -9.59 11.63 -6.19
CA LYS A 3 -10.04 10.57 -5.90
C LYS A 3 -10.28 9.71 -6.98
N LEU A 4 -9.67 8.64 -7.10
CA LEU A 4 -9.83 7.70 -8.07
C LEU A 4 -11.12 7.04 -7.88
N PHE A 5 -11.61 6.95 -6.70
CA PHE A 5 -12.82 6.26 -6.43
C PHE A 5 -13.71 7.19 -5.73
N PRO A 6 -14.34 7.98 -6.41
CA PRO A 6 -15.13 8.99 -5.79
C PRO A 6 -16.23 8.50 -4.91
N ASP A 7 -16.67 7.34 -5.16
CA ASP A 7 -17.72 6.88 -4.34
C ASP A 7 -17.23 6.37 -3.05
N ARG A 8 -15.99 6.28 -2.82
CA ARG A 8 -15.54 5.78 -1.63
C ARG A 8 -15.56 6.83 -0.74
N ASN A 9 -16.18 6.82 0.21
CA ASN A 9 -16.11 7.75 1.06
C ASN A 9 -15.17 7.81 2.00
N TRP A 10 -14.34 7.10 2.10
CA TRP A 10 -13.33 7.16 3.03
C TRP A 10 -12.61 8.22 2.67
N VAL A 11 -12.95 8.64 1.71
CA VAL A 11 -12.41 9.67 1.38
C VAL A 11 -11.20 9.83 1.45
N GLU A 12 -10.76 9.69 2.24
CA GLU A 12 -9.58 9.91 2.30
C GLU A 12 -8.93 8.79 2.23
N ASP A 13 -8.05 8.55 1.49
CA ASP A 13 -7.23 7.52 1.53
C ASP A 13 -6.51 7.59 2.76
N GLU A 14 -6.22 6.57 3.33
CA GLU A 14 -5.40 6.54 4.46
C GLU A 14 -4.07 7.08 4.07
N PRO A 15 -3.43 7.78 4.93
CA PRO A 15 -2.12 8.33 4.63
C PRO A 15 -1.12 7.27 4.18
N THR A 16 -1.20 6.08 4.74
CA THR A 16 -0.28 5.03 4.34
C THR A 16 -0.47 4.67 2.88
N GLU A 17 -1.69 4.60 2.43
CA GLU A 17 -1.93 4.28 1.04
C GLU A 17 -1.45 5.39 0.12
N GLN A 18 -1.58 6.61 0.54
CA GLN A 18 -1.12 7.69 -0.27
C GLN A 18 0.40 7.64 -0.42
N TYR A 19 1.09 7.33 0.69
CA TYR A 19 2.51 7.16 0.61
C TYR A 19 2.87 6.02 -0.31
N MET A 20 2.16 4.92 -0.24
CA MET A 20 2.46 3.77 -1.08
C MET A 20 2.34 4.13 -2.55
N ARG A 21 1.34 4.90 -2.89
CA ARG A 21 1.19 5.32 -4.27
C ARG A 21 2.32 6.20 -4.70
N ASP A 22 2.71 7.11 -3.85
CA ASP A 22 3.79 8.01 -4.18
C ASP A 22 5.10 7.27 -4.36
N ILE A 23 5.38 6.33 -3.48
CA ILE A 23 6.61 5.55 -3.56
C ILE A 23 6.61 4.69 -4.82
N MET A 24 5.48 4.10 -5.15
CA MET A 24 5.40 3.30 -6.35
C MET A 24 5.65 4.13 -7.59
N ARG A 25 5.13 5.33 -7.62
CA ARG A 25 5.34 6.19 -8.75
C ARG A 25 6.82 6.53 -8.89
N LEU A 26 7.44 6.87 -7.78
CA LEU A 26 8.85 7.21 -7.80
C LEU A 26 9.70 6.00 -8.19
N TYR A 27 9.31 4.85 -7.70
CA TYR A 27 10.02 3.63 -8.04
C TYR A 27 9.97 3.39 -9.55
N PHE A 28 8.82 3.54 -10.16
CA PHE A 28 8.71 3.30 -11.59
C PHE A 28 9.52 4.31 -12.39
N GLU A 29 9.59 5.53 -11.92
CA GLU A 29 10.40 6.52 -12.59
C GLU A 29 11.88 6.13 -12.58
N GLU A 30 12.34 5.62 -11.44
CA GLU A 30 13.74 5.25 -11.34
C GLU A 30 14.06 4.00 -12.15
N VAL A 31 13.13 3.07 -12.19
CA VAL A 31 13.35 1.87 -12.97
C VAL A 31 13.43 2.22 -14.46
N ASN A 32 12.63 3.18 -14.86
CA ASN A 32 12.66 3.61 -16.22
C ASN A 32 14.02 4.23 -16.55
N GLU A 33 14.57 5.02 -15.67
CA GLU A 33 15.87 5.60 -15.86
C GLU A 33 16.94 4.52 -15.90
N LEU A 34 16.84 3.56 -15.04
CA LEU A 34 17.81 2.49 -15.00
C LEU A 34 17.78 1.70 -16.29
N ASN A 35 16.60 1.36 -16.76
CA ASN A 35 16.47 0.54 -17.94
C ASN A 35 16.77 1.29 -19.21
N ALA A 36 16.30 2.47 -19.32
CA ALA A 36 16.47 3.22 -20.54
C ALA A 36 17.86 3.82 -20.68
N LYS A 37 18.42 4.28 -19.59
CA LYS A 37 19.69 4.95 -19.65
C LYS A 37 20.83 4.27 -18.94
N LYS A 38 20.58 3.11 -18.41
CA LYS A 38 21.58 2.36 -17.67
C LYS A 38 22.15 3.19 -16.53
N ASN A 39 21.31 3.97 -15.91
CA ASN A 39 21.75 4.85 -14.86
C ASN A 39 21.80 4.08 -13.55
N MET A 40 23.00 3.79 -13.09
CA MET A 40 23.14 2.97 -11.89
C MET A 40 22.67 3.64 -10.64
N ALA A 41 22.79 4.95 -10.57
CA ALA A 41 22.29 5.65 -9.40
C ALA A 41 20.78 5.50 -9.30
N ALA A 42 20.11 5.42 -10.44
CA ALA A 42 18.67 5.21 -10.42
C ALA A 42 18.36 3.84 -9.84
N GLY A 43 19.21 2.86 -10.08
CA GLY A 43 19.00 1.55 -9.50
C GLY A 43 19.11 1.58 -8.00
N VAL A 44 20.04 2.35 -7.49
CA VAL A 44 20.19 2.49 -6.04
C VAL A 44 18.93 3.12 -5.45
N ARG A 45 18.42 4.16 -6.09
CA ARG A 45 17.23 4.82 -5.58
C ARG A 45 16.01 3.91 -5.67
N ALA A 46 15.92 3.14 -6.76
CA ALA A 46 14.81 2.21 -6.91
C ALA A 46 14.80 1.19 -5.79
N ARG A 47 15.98 0.68 -5.42
CA ARG A 47 16.03 -0.28 -4.34
C ARG A 47 15.61 0.32 -3.02
N LYS A 48 15.94 1.58 -2.82
CA LYS A 48 15.55 2.24 -1.59
C LYS A 48 14.05 2.42 -1.54
N TYR A 49 13.44 2.74 -2.66
CA TYR A 49 11.99 2.87 -2.69
C TYR A 49 11.31 1.53 -2.43
N LEU A 50 11.90 0.45 -2.91
CA LEU A 50 11.34 -0.86 -2.62
C LEU A 50 11.40 -1.18 -1.14
N LEU A 51 12.48 -0.79 -0.49
CA LEU A 51 12.59 -1.02 0.93
C LEU A 51 11.54 -0.20 1.69
N GLU A 52 11.36 1.03 1.27
CA GLU A 52 10.38 1.86 1.89
C GLU A 52 9.00 1.27 1.70
N LEU A 53 8.71 0.79 0.50
CA LEU A 53 7.44 0.18 0.23
C LEU A 53 7.25 -1.07 1.08
N HIS A 54 8.31 -1.80 1.31
CA HIS A 54 8.24 -2.99 2.14
C HIS A 54 7.74 -2.62 3.54
N HIS A 55 8.31 -1.56 4.10
CA HIS A 55 7.89 -1.14 5.43
C HIS A 55 6.45 -0.62 5.44
N LEU A 56 6.08 0.09 4.40
CA LEU A 56 4.73 0.58 4.31
C LEU A 56 3.73 -0.55 4.15
N CYS A 57 4.11 -1.59 3.44
CA CYS A 57 3.24 -2.73 3.29
C CYS A 57 2.99 -3.41 4.63
N LYS A 58 4.03 -3.51 5.45
CA LYS A 58 3.85 -4.11 6.76
C LYS A 58 2.92 -3.27 7.62
N LYS A 59 3.11 -1.98 7.54
CA LYS A 59 2.28 -1.09 8.32
C LYS A 59 0.83 -1.18 7.85
N ARG A 60 0.62 -1.21 6.54
CA ARG A 60 -0.72 -1.27 6.01
C ARG A 60 -1.42 -2.57 6.36
N ARG A 61 -0.69 -3.66 6.37
CA ARG A 61 -1.27 -4.93 6.75
C ARG A 61 -1.80 -4.88 8.18
N ARG A 62 -1.06 -4.20 9.04
CA ARG A 62 -1.48 -4.07 10.42
C ARG A 62 -2.72 -3.20 10.52
N GLU A 63 -2.75 -2.13 9.76
CA GLU A 63 -3.90 -1.24 9.77
C GLU A 63 -5.16 -1.96 9.30
N ILE A 64 -5.01 -2.78 8.28
CA ILE A 64 -6.14 -3.50 7.76
C ILE A 64 -6.64 -4.52 8.78
N LEU A 65 -5.72 -5.11 9.50
CA LEU A 65 -6.12 -6.04 10.52
C LEU A 65 -6.96 -5.35 11.59
N GLU A 66 -6.58 -4.14 11.95
CA GLU A 66 -7.34 -3.39 12.91
C GLU A 66 -8.71 -3.03 12.37
N GLN A 67 -8.76 -2.65 11.12
CA GLN A 67 -10.03 -2.33 10.52
C GLN A 67 -10.94 -3.54 10.50
N LYS A 68 -10.38 -4.70 10.21
CA LYS A 68 -11.16 -5.89 10.21
C LYS A 68 -11.77 -6.17 11.57
N ARG A 69 -11.00 -5.91 12.59
CA ARG A 69 -11.49 -6.14 13.91
C ARG A 69 -12.66 -5.24 14.22
N GLU A 70 -12.56 -4.02 13.76
CA GLU A 70 -13.60 -3.14 13.98
C GLU A 70 -14.83 -3.54 13.23
N TYR A 71 -14.72 -3.96 12.00
CA TYR A 71 -15.86 -4.38 11.24
C TYR A 71 -16.50 -5.62 11.84
N LYS A 72 -15.71 -6.45 12.48
CA LYS A 72 -16.20 -7.62 13.04
C LYS A 72 -17.24 -7.35 14.09
N TYR A 73 -17.11 -6.31 14.81
CA TYR A 73 -18.05 -6.00 15.82
C TYR A 73 -19.34 -5.44 15.25
N ARG A 74 -19.28 -4.97 14.06
CA ARG A 74 -20.43 -4.40 13.52
C ARG A 74 -21.12 -5.27 12.57
N VAL A 75 -20.47 -6.11 11.85
CA VAL A 75 -21.05 -6.91 10.90
C VAL A 75 -21.18 -8.28 11.27
N HIS A 76 -21.87 -9.06 10.60
CA HIS A 76 -22.08 -10.41 10.90
C HIS A 76 -20.85 -11.16 10.79
N PRO A 77 -20.62 -12.00 11.68
CA PRO A 77 -19.37 -12.68 11.73
C PRO A 77 -19.10 -13.73 10.73
N SER A 78 -19.95 -13.91 9.81
CA SER A 78 -19.66 -14.97 8.88
C SER A 78 -18.31 -14.79 8.21
N TRP A 79 -17.85 -13.59 8.04
CA TRP A 79 -16.60 -13.41 7.38
C TRP A 79 -15.44 -13.70 8.27
N GLU A 80 -15.71 -13.88 9.56
CA GLU A 80 -14.66 -14.20 10.36
C GLU A 80 -14.15 -15.49 10.01
N ARG A 81 -14.88 -16.39 9.57
CA ARG A 81 -14.39 -17.63 9.32
C ARG A 81 -13.53 -17.64 8.17
N GLU A 82 -13.75 -16.84 7.23
CA GLU A 82 -12.90 -16.88 6.17
C GLU A 82 -11.75 -16.24 6.41
N GLY A 83 -11.79 -15.47 7.18
CA GLY A 83 -10.66 -14.74 7.35
C GLY A 83 -9.51 -15.31 7.78
N TYR A 84 -9.51 -16.00 8.07
CA TYR A 84 -8.51 -16.44 8.48
C TYR A 84 -7.49 -16.29 8.03
N ALA A 85 -7.38 -16.34 7.72
CA ALA A 85 -6.41 -16.36 7.26
C ALA A 85 -5.64 -15.45 7.13
N ASP A 86 -5.46 -15.00 7.11
CA ASP A 86 -4.71 -14.13 6.85
C ASP A 86 -3.90 -13.84 7.64
N ASP A 87 -3.65 -13.87 8.07
CA ASP A 87 -2.85 -13.48 8.73
C ASP A 87 -1.99 -13.89 8.96
N ASN A 88 -1.72 -14.20 8.88
CA ASN A 88 -0.76 -14.34 9.12
C ASN A 88 -0.23 -14.09 8.94
#